data_04ba0539b403cab3894080fe96e149f0
#
_entry.id   04ba0539b403cab3894080fe96e149f0
#
_cell.length_a   1.000
_cell.length_b   1.000
_cell.length_c   1.000
_cell.angle_alpha   90.00
_cell.angle_beta   90.00
_cell.angle_gamma   90.00
#
_symmetry.space_group_name_H-M   'P 1'
#
loop_
_entity.id
_entity.type
_entity.pdbx_description
1 polymer ?
#
loop_
_entity_poly.entity_id
_entity_poly.type
_entity_poly.pdbx_seq_one_letter_code
_entity_poly.pdbx_strand_id
1 'polypeptide(L)'
;MGVISGPVIGGNYGWPFAKSMLDVTSYGYEEAEYFIEGEATSYRQVDGTEWGRDGKWQAEPDKSSPYKTRLLVYRPTEQERFNGTVIVTWNNVTAGYELFGADSLEVLEGGYALVCASVQRAGIEGLPPVKQGLADWDSERYGSLNIPSDDFSYDIFSQIGSSVGPDRDFSAPDPMAGLQVKRVIAQGASQSAGRLGTYFNAIAPFDRSFDGFILSIYFGRGTPLQVGDELVNINNAQYNDSPADRLRGANVLRDDLDQPVFIVNSELEAMACYGVRQPDTSKLRWWESAGTCHVSQQSRAARKLMADRDKLITVDANDGINAIPIGPLYDSAFYHMHRWLSEGVAPPIQPRIDFEASGSIVRDDDGIAKGGIRLPQVEVPLAINSAIPLKPDIFAYLGGSSHPFSKEEVLARYADRSSFLKAFESVAKLAVEEGVLMPRE
;
A
#
# COMPACT_ATOMS: atom_id res chain seq x y z
N MET A 1 -12.04 -22.74 -2.72
CA MET A 1 -12.29 -21.41 -3.32
C MET A 1 -13.57 -20.86 -2.70
N GLY A 2 -13.56 -19.60 -2.27
CA GLY A 2 -14.73 -18.99 -1.67
C GLY A 2 -15.86 -18.76 -2.68
N VAL A 3 -17.09 -18.67 -2.18
CA VAL A 3 -18.29 -18.40 -2.98
C VAL A 3 -18.56 -16.90 -2.98
N ILE A 4 -18.70 -16.32 -4.18
CA ILE A 4 -19.00 -14.91 -4.38
C ILE A 4 -20.51 -14.68 -4.33
N SER A 5 -20.95 -13.63 -3.67
CA SER A 5 -22.32 -13.12 -3.69
C SER A 5 -22.34 -11.61 -3.93
N GLY A 6 -23.37 -11.11 -4.61
CA GLY A 6 -23.50 -9.70 -4.94
C GLY A 6 -23.96 -9.46 -6.38
N PRO A 7 -23.93 -8.22 -6.88
CA PRO A 7 -23.42 -7.04 -6.17
C PRO A 7 -24.27 -6.68 -4.94
N VAL A 8 -23.61 -6.20 -3.89
CA VAL A 8 -24.26 -5.77 -2.63
C VAL A 8 -24.84 -4.38 -2.80
N ILE A 9 -26.13 -4.24 -2.53
CA ILE A 9 -26.88 -2.98 -2.63
C ILE A 9 -27.59 -2.67 -1.30
N GLY A 10 -27.97 -1.43 -1.09
CA GLY A 10 -28.69 -1.01 0.11
C GLY A 10 -27.79 -0.68 1.29
N GLY A 11 -28.27 -0.93 2.51
CA GLY A 11 -27.68 -0.49 3.77
C GLY A 11 -28.11 0.90 4.18
N ASN A 12 -27.70 1.29 5.40
CA ASN A 12 -28.15 2.54 6.03
C ASN A 12 -27.61 3.81 5.34
N TYR A 13 -26.47 3.72 4.67
CA TYR A 13 -25.83 4.87 3.99
C TYR A 13 -26.13 4.92 2.50
N GLY A 14 -26.52 3.81 1.88
CA GLY A 14 -26.79 3.73 0.44
C GLY A 14 -25.53 3.71 -0.46
N TRP A 15 -24.32 3.73 0.14
CA TRP A 15 -23.04 3.55 -0.55
C TRP A 15 -22.11 2.65 0.26
N PRO A 16 -21.10 2.02 -0.37
CA PRO A 16 -20.14 1.18 0.34
C PRO A 16 -19.18 2.04 1.20
N PHE A 17 -18.78 1.49 2.35
CA PHE A 17 -17.77 2.10 3.23
C PHE A 17 -16.48 2.40 2.47
N ALA A 18 -15.90 3.57 2.72
CA ALA A 18 -14.65 4.02 2.11
C ALA A 18 -14.64 3.96 0.56
N LYS A 19 -15.81 4.17 -0.08
CA LYS A 19 -15.84 4.28 -1.55
C LYS A 19 -14.93 5.40 -2.05
N SER A 20 -14.50 5.32 -3.30
CA SER A 20 -13.71 6.38 -3.94
C SER A 20 -14.34 7.77 -3.80
N MET A 21 -13.50 8.77 -3.64
CA MET A 21 -13.89 10.18 -3.72
C MET A 21 -13.89 10.71 -5.16
N LEU A 22 -13.33 9.94 -6.10
CA LEU A 22 -13.34 10.27 -7.53
C LEU A 22 -14.67 9.85 -8.17
N ASP A 23 -15.12 10.62 -9.16
CA ASP A 23 -16.20 10.19 -10.03
C ASP A 23 -15.66 9.17 -11.04
N VAL A 24 -15.61 7.90 -10.63
CA VAL A 24 -15.06 6.82 -11.45
C VAL A 24 -15.84 6.60 -12.75
N THR A 25 -17.13 7.01 -12.79
CA THR A 25 -17.95 6.87 -13.99
C THR A 25 -17.48 7.79 -15.12
N SER A 26 -16.92 8.96 -14.80
CA SER A 26 -16.33 9.88 -15.77
C SER A 26 -15.11 9.28 -16.50
N TYR A 27 -14.47 8.26 -15.90
CA TYR A 27 -13.39 7.48 -16.49
C TYR A 27 -13.88 6.20 -17.19
N GLY A 28 -15.20 5.97 -17.28
CA GLY A 28 -15.76 4.75 -17.85
C GLY A 28 -15.59 3.53 -16.96
N TYR A 29 -15.62 3.74 -15.64
CA TYR A 29 -15.54 2.69 -14.62
C TYR A 29 -16.86 2.50 -13.90
N GLU A 30 -17.02 1.31 -13.37
CA GLU A 30 -18.07 0.92 -12.44
C GLU A 30 -17.45 0.61 -11.07
N GLU A 31 -18.12 1.06 -10.00
CA GLU A 31 -17.88 0.63 -8.62
C GLU A 31 -18.93 -0.41 -8.25
N ALA A 32 -18.50 -1.59 -7.80
CA ALA A 32 -19.39 -2.65 -7.34
C ALA A 32 -18.83 -3.33 -6.10
N GLU A 33 -19.69 -3.74 -5.19
CA GLU A 33 -19.30 -4.43 -3.96
C GLU A 33 -19.83 -5.86 -3.96
N TYR A 34 -18.97 -6.78 -3.50
CA TYR A 34 -19.28 -8.21 -3.40
C TYR A 34 -18.88 -8.74 -2.03
N PHE A 35 -19.51 -9.84 -1.62
CA PHE A 35 -19.03 -10.64 -0.50
C PHE A 35 -18.46 -11.95 -1.02
N ILE A 36 -17.44 -12.45 -0.32
CA ILE A 36 -16.88 -13.78 -0.51
C ILE A 36 -16.98 -14.54 0.80
N GLU A 37 -17.43 -15.78 0.77
CA GLU A 37 -17.55 -16.64 1.93
C GLU A 37 -17.07 -18.07 1.63
N GLY A 38 -16.56 -18.75 2.65
CA GLY A 38 -16.04 -20.10 2.52
C GLY A 38 -15.31 -20.57 3.76
N GLU A 39 -14.47 -21.57 3.59
CA GLU A 39 -13.51 -22.04 4.60
C GLU A 39 -12.15 -21.44 4.29
N ALA A 40 -11.53 -20.77 5.27
CA ALA A 40 -10.17 -20.27 5.20
C ALA A 40 -9.23 -21.12 6.05
N THR A 41 -8.00 -21.26 5.59
CA THR A 41 -6.93 -22.00 6.25
C THR A 41 -5.97 -21.02 6.93
N SER A 42 -5.67 -21.25 8.20
CA SER A 42 -4.53 -20.60 8.85
C SER A 42 -3.25 -21.36 8.57
N TYR A 43 -2.12 -20.67 8.71
CA TYR A 43 -0.80 -21.25 8.51
C TYR A 43 0.03 -21.12 9.77
N ARG A 44 0.93 -22.06 9.98
CA ARG A 44 1.96 -22.03 11.03
C ARG A 44 3.35 -22.25 10.47
N GLN A 45 4.36 -21.87 11.22
CA GLN A 45 5.73 -22.20 10.89
C GLN A 45 5.91 -23.72 10.95
N VAL A 46 6.61 -24.30 9.98
CA VAL A 46 6.97 -25.74 9.99
C VAL A 46 7.86 -26.04 11.17
N ASP A 47 7.54 -27.09 11.93
CA ASP A 47 8.29 -27.49 13.12
C ASP A 47 9.76 -27.77 12.79
N GLY A 48 10.65 -27.26 13.64
CA GLY A 48 12.11 -27.45 13.48
C GLY A 48 12.76 -26.55 12.43
N THR A 49 12.00 -25.63 11.81
CA THR A 49 12.55 -24.58 10.94
C THR A 49 12.68 -23.25 11.70
N GLU A 50 13.55 -22.37 11.22
CA GLU A 50 13.69 -21.02 11.74
C GLU A 50 13.28 -20.00 10.68
N TRP A 51 12.57 -18.96 11.08
CA TRP A 51 12.32 -17.81 10.25
C TRP A 51 13.49 -16.84 10.33
N GLY A 52 14.49 -17.13 9.52
CA GLY A 52 15.71 -16.34 9.43
C GLY A 52 15.50 -14.98 8.74
N ARG A 53 16.55 -14.17 8.79
CA ARG A 53 16.58 -12.87 8.10
C ARG A 53 16.58 -12.99 6.58
N ASP A 54 16.88 -14.17 6.03
CA ASP A 54 16.94 -14.48 4.60
C ASP A 54 15.56 -14.52 3.92
N GLY A 55 14.48 -14.49 4.69
CA GLY A 55 13.10 -14.53 4.18
C GLY A 55 12.68 -15.88 3.60
N LYS A 56 13.52 -16.92 3.61
CA LYS A 56 13.17 -18.26 3.09
C LYS A 56 12.37 -19.06 4.11
N TRP A 57 11.24 -18.50 4.48
CA TRP A 57 10.38 -19.05 5.52
C TRP A 57 9.57 -20.23 5.02
N GLN A 58 9.37 -21.20 5.91
CA GLN A 58 8.58 -22.39 5.64
C GLN A 58 7.31 -22.35 6.49
N ALA A 59 6.17 -22.46 5.83
CA ALA A 59 4.86 -22.50 6.46
C ALA A 59 4.08 -23.72 5.99
N GLU A 60 3.18 -24.20 6.85
CA GLU A 60 2.27 -25.28 6.54
C GLU A 60 0.85 -24.95 7.03
N PRO A 61 -0.21 -25.55 6.44
CA PRO A 61 -1.57 -25.43 6.93
C PRO A 61 -1.71 -25.86 8.40
N ASP A 62 -2.55 -25.13 9.16
CA ASP A 62 -2.80 -25.43 10.58
C ASP A 62 -4.29 -25.73 10.85
N LYS A 63 -5.15 -24.70 10.81
CA LYS A 63 -6.57 -24.79 11.11
C LYS A 63 -7.42 -24.32 9.95
N SER A 64 -8.68 -24.73 9.94
CA SER A 64 -9.70 -24.20 9.01
C SER A 64 -10.84 -23.58 9.79
N SER A 65 -11.42 -22.51 9.26
CA SER A 65 -12.58 -21.85 9.85
C SER A 65 -13.43 -21.16 8.78
N PRO A 66 -14.75 -21.14 8.93
CA PRO A 66 -15.62 -20.39 8.02
C PRO A 66 -15.38 -18.90 8.15
N TYR A 67 -15.43 -18.22 7.01
CA TYR A 67 -15.33 -16.76 6.94
C TYR A 67 -16.34 -16.18 5.96
N LYS A 68 -16.64 -14.92 6.12
CA LYS A 68 -17.33 -14.07 5.15
C LYS A 68 -16.76 -12.69 5.17
N THR A 69 -16.33 -12.17 4.02
CA THR A 69 -15.75 -10.85 3.93
C THR A 69 -16.14 -10.11 2.66
N ARG A 70 -15.59 -8.92 2.48
CA ARG A 70 -15.97 -7.91 1.51
C ARG A 70 -14.89 -7.70 0.45
N LEU A 71 -15.34 -7.47 -0.79
CA LEU A 71 -14.56 -6.96 -1.92
C LEU A 71 -15.23 -5.68 -2.45
N LEU A 72 -14.50 -4.57 -2.46
CA LEU A 72 -14.92 -3.38 -3.19
C LEU A 72 -14.14 -3.31 -4.50
N VAL A 73 -14.84 -3.28 -5.61
CA VAL A 73 -14.28 -3.47 -6.96
C VAL A 73 -14.52 -2.23 -7.80
N TYR A 74 -13.45 -1.76 -8.43
CA TYR A 74 -13.46 -0.73 -9.46
C TYR A 74 -12.96 -1.35 -10.75
N ARG A 75 -13.75 -1.30 -11.82
CA ARG A 75 -13.37 -1.93 -13.09
C ARG A 75 -13.85 -1.11 -14.29
N PRO A 76 -13.14 -1.16 -15.43
CA PRO A 76 -13.67 -0.64 -16.68
C PRO A 76 -15.01 -1.29 -17.03
N THR A 77 -15.95 -0.52 -17.59
CA THR A 77 -17.22 -1.06 -18.09
C THR A 77 -17.08 -1.78 -19.42
N GLU A 78 -16.03 -1.44 -20.18
CA GLU A 78 -15.77 -1.99 -21.52
C GLU A 78 -14.45 -2.77 -21.56
N GLN A 79 -14.47 -3.93 -22.22
CA GLN A 79 -13.28 -4.79 -22.37
C GLN A 79 -12.09 -4.08 -23.05
N GLU A 80 -12.36 -3.21 -24.00
CA GLU A 80 -11.35 -2.46 -24.77
C GLU A 80 -10.55 -1.49 -23.91
N ARG A 81 -11.13 -1.03 -22.81
CA ARG A 81 -10.45 -0.16 -21.83
C ARG A 81 -9.65 -0.96 -20.80
N PHE A 82 -9.93 -2.26 -20.66
CA PHE A 82 -9.26 -3.10 -19.67
C PHE A 82 -7.90 -3.59 -20.18
N ASN A 83 -6.83 -3.27 -19.45
CA ASN A 83 -5.46 -3.66 -19.79
C ASN A 83 -5.12 -5.14 -19.46
N GLY A 84 -6.06 -5.88 -18.88
CA GLY A 84 -5.91 -7.28 -18.48
C GLY A 84 -5.31 -7.50 -17.09
N THR A 85 -5.07 -6.44 -16.32
CA THR A 85 -4.45 -6.51 -15.00
C THR A 85 -5.43 -6.13 -13.90
N VAL A 86 -5.54 -7.00 -12.90
CA VAL A 86 -6.25 -6.72 -11.65
C VAL A 86 -5.22 -6.40 -10.56
N ILE A 87 -5.43 -5.33 -9.83
CA ILE A 87 -4.69 -5.00 -8.62
C ILE A 87 -5.57 -5.36 -7.42
N VAL A 88 -5.12 -6.29 -6.59
CA VAL A 88 -5.79 -6.64 -5.33
C VAL A 88 -5.04 -5.97 -4.19
N THR A 89 -5.70 -5.03 -3.55
CA THR A 89 -5.13 -4.29 -2.43
C THR A 89 -5.55 -4.91 -1.11
N TRP A 90 -4.57 -5.19 -0.25
CA TRP A 90 -4.81 -5.57 1.14
C TRP A 90 -5.17 -4.31 1.93
N ASN A 91 -6.46 -4.15 2.29
CA ASN A 91 -6.93 -2.96 3.02
C ASN A 91 -6.18 -2.81 4.34
N ASN A 92 -5.65 -1.63 4.58
CA ASN A 92 -4.94 -1.30 5.82
C ASN A 92 -5.92 -0.98 6.95
N VAL A 93 -5.70 -1.54 8.13
CA VAL A 93 -6.57 -1.35 9.31
C VAL A 93 -5.89 -0.64 10.48
N THR A 94 -4.77 0.05 10.23
CA THR A 94 -3.99 0.73 11.29
C THR A 94 -4.81 1.74 12.09
N ALA A 95 -5.81 2.36 11.47
CA ALA A 95 -6.69 3.32 12.14
C ALA A 95 -7.82 2.68 12.97
N GLY A 96 -7.89 1.34 13.04
CA GLY A 96 -8.99 0.62 13.69
C GLY A 96 -10.24 0.46 12.81
N TYR A 97 -10.14 0.84 11.55
CA TYR A 97 -11.09 0.66 10.46
C TYR A 97 -10.33 0.58 9.14
N GLU A 98 -10.98 0.20 8.06
CA GLU A 98 -10.34 0.09 6.75
C GLU A 98 -9.95 1.45 6.19
N LEU A 99 -8.67 1.58 5.89
CA LEU A 99 -8.13 2.71 5.14
C LEU A 99 -8.07 2.33 3.66
N PHE A 100 -8.84 3.02 2.86
CA PHE A 100 -8.72 2.99 1.43
C PHE A 100 -7.58 3.94 0.99
N GLY A 101 -6.71 3.49 0.15
CA GLY A 101 -5.53 4.27 -0.24
C GLY A 101 -5.18 4.13 -1.71
N ALA A 102 -6.13 3.63 -2.52
CA ALA A 102 -5.86 3.29 -3.91
C ALA A 102 -6.68 4.12 -4.92
N ASP A 103 -7.16 5.30 -4.52
CA ASP A 103 -7.64 6.31 -5.46
C ASP A 103 -6.44 6.81 -6.28
N SER A 104 -6.20 6.16 -7.41
CA SER A 104 -5.06 6.39 -8.28
C SER A 104 -5.57 6.72 -9.68
N LEU A 105 -5.09 7.81 -10.24
CA LEU A 105 -5.38 8.17 -11.63
C LEU A 105 -4.80 7.13 -12.58
N GLU A 106 -3.66 6.52 -12.26
CA GLU A 106 -3.10 5.44 -13.07
C GLU A 106 -4.04 4.25 -13.16
N VAL A 107 -4.69 3.87 -12.06
CA VAL A 107 -5.68 2.78 -12.09
C VAL A 107 -6.79 3.08 -13.09
N LEU A 108 -7.34 4.30 -13.05
CA LEU A 108 -8.48 4.69 -13.89
C LEU A 108 -8.09 4.96 -15.35
N GLU A 109 -7.00 5.67 -15.59
CA GLU A 109 -6.54 6.03 -16.94
C GLU A 109 -5.80 4.89 -17.62
N GLY A 110 -5.04 4.09 -16.87
CA GLY A 110 -4.28 2.95 -17.36
C GLY A 110 -5.12 1.69 -17.60
N GLY A 111 -6.40 1.71 -17.23
CA GLY A 111 -7.35 0.63 -17.55
C GLY A 111 -7.21 -0.62 -16.68
N TYR A 112 -6.81 -0.50 -15.44
CA TYR A 112 -6.74 -1.62 -14.48
C TYR A 112 -8.11 -1.89 -13.88
N ALA A 113 -8.33 -3.11 -13.36
CA ALA A 113 -9.33 -3.33 -12.34
C ALA A 113 -8.65 -3.27 -10.95
N LEU A 114 -9.34 -2.69 -9.97
CA LEU A 114 -8.87 -2.58 -8.59
C LEU A 114 -9.85 -3.30 -7.66
N VAL A 115 -9.32 -4.13 -6.78
CA VAL A 115 -10.08 -4.86 -5.76
C VAL A 115 -9.53 -4.52 -4.38
N CYS A 116 -10.35 -3.85 -3.57
CA CYS A 116 -10.03 -3.53 -2.19
C CYS A 116 -10.51 -4.68 -1.29
N ALA A 117 -9.57 -5.46 -0.76
CA ALA A 117 -9.83 -6.70 -0.04
C ALA A 117 -9.87 -6.47 1.47
N SER A 118 -11.02 -6.75 2.09
CA SER A 118 -11.21 -6.71 3.54
C SER A 118 -10.80 -8.05 4.14
N VAL A 119 -9.56 -8.17 4.62
CA VAL A 119 -8.99 -9.46 5.04
C VAL A 119 -8.59 -9.51 6.50
N GLN A 120 -8.82 -8.45 7.26
CA GLN A 120 -8.47 -8.38 8.68
C GLN A 120 -9.69 -8.13 9.55
N ARG A 121 -9.73 -8.81 10.69
CA ARG A 121 -10.82 -8.76 11.65
C ARG A 121 -11.09 -7.34 12.16
N ALA A 122 -10.03 -6.55 12.40
CA ALA A 122 -10.17 -5.17 12.85
C ALA A 122 -10.90 -4.26 11.83
N GLY A 123 -10.83 -4.56 10.53
CA GLY A 123 -11.60 -3.87 9.49
C GLY A 123 -13.11 -4.14 9.59
N ILE A 124 -13.47 -5.36 9.97
CA ILE A 124 -14.87 -5.77 10.11
C ILE A 124 -15.47 -5.28 11.43
N GLU A 125 -14.79 -5.54 12.57
CA GLU A 125 -15.33 -5.32 13.92
C GLU A 125 -15.00 -3.94 14.49
N GLY A 126 -14.02 -3.21 13.91
CA GLY A 126 -13.47 -2.01 14.52
C GLY A 126 -12.70 -2.28 15.81
N LEU A 127 -12.03 -1.27 16.34
CA LEU A 127 -11.26 -1.36 17.58
C LEU A 127 -11.86 -0.51 18.70
N PRO A 128 -11.85 -1.01 19.97
CA PRO A 128 -12.21 -0.21 21.12
C PRO A 128 -11.28 1.02 21.28
N PRO A 129 -11.71 2.12 21.94
CA PRO A 129 -13.03 2.30 22.58
C PRO A 129 -14.12 2.74 21.59
N VAL A 130 -13.77 3.25 20.41
CA VAL A 130 -14.72 3.72 19.40
C VAL A 130 -14.62 2.81 18.20
N LYS A 131 -15.51 1.84 18.14
CA LYS A 131 -15.55 0.93 17.01
C LYS A 131 -16.06 1.62 15.75
N GLN A 132 -15.33 1.50 14.65
CA GLN A 132 -15.63 2.08 13.35
C GLN A 132 -15.39 1.07 12.22
N GLY A 133 -15.46 -0.22 12.53
CA GLY A 133 -15.40 -1.27 11.53
C GLY A 133 -16.66 -1.33 10.69
N LEU A 134 -16.61 -2.11 9.62
CA LEU A 134 -17.71 -2.25 8.67
C LEU A 134 -19.03 -2.59 9.35
N ALA A 135 -19.04 -3.57 10.27
CA ALA A 135 -20.26 -4.04 10.96
C ALA A 135 -20.87 -2.98 11.88
N ASP A 136 -20.05 -2.15 12.52
CA ASP A 136 -20.56 -1.06 13.37
C ASP A 136 -20.99 0.15 12.54
N TRP A 137 -20.32 0.43 11.42
CA TRP A 137 -20.64 1.53 10.53
C TRP A 137 -21.99 1.33 9.82
N ASP A 138 -22.24 0.14 9.28
CA ASP A 138 -23.53 -0.23 8.67
C ASP A 138 -23.86 -1.69 8.92
N SER A 139 -24.57 -1.95 10.03
CA SER A 139 -24.93 -3.31 10.45
C SER A 139 -25.94 -3.98 9.52
N GLU A 140 -26.77 -3.21 8.78
CA GLU A 140 -27.69 -3.75 7.78
C GLU A 140 -26.90 -4.32 6.59
N ARG A 141 -25.88 -3.61 6.14
CA ARG A 141 -25.07 -4.00 5.00
C ARG A 141 -24.00 -5.05 5.36
N TYR A 142 -23.32 -4.88 6.50
CA TYR A 142 -22.11 -5.63 6.84
C TYR A 142 -22.24 -6.54 8.07
N GLY A 143 -23.39 -6.58 8.72
CA GLY A 143 -23.59 -7.37 9.95
C GLY A 143 -23.44 -8.88 9.78
N SER A 144 -23.41 -9.38 8.54
CA SER A 144 -23.17 -10.80 8.24
C SER A 144 -21.69 -11.13 8.01
N LEU A 145 -20.80 -10.12 7.97
CA LEU A 145 -19.37 -10.35 7.76
C LEU A 145 -18.73 -10.93 9.02
N ASN A 146 -17.78 -11.84 8.82
CA ASN A 146 -17.04 -12.49 9.90
C ASN A 146 -15.65 -12.91 9.44
N ILE A 147 -14.63 -12.44 10.12
CA ILE A 147 -13.26 -12.96 10.04
C ILE A 147 -12.89 -13.42 11.44
N PRO A 148 -12.77 -14.74 11.69
CA PRO A 148 -12.66 -15.29 13.03
C PRO A 148 -11.34 -14.89 13.73
N SER A 149 -10.25 -14.78 12.95
CA SER A 149 -8.93 -14.33 13.42
C SER A 149 -8.12 -13.85 12.21
N ASP A 150 -7.17 -12.95 12.45
CA ASP A 150 -6.19 -12.54 11.43
C ASP A 150 -5.23 -13.68 11.02
N ASP A 151 -5.21 -14.80 11.71
CA ASP A 151 -4.51 -16.02 11.31
C ASP A 151 -4.96 -16.54 9.94
N PHE A 152 -6.22 -16.26 9.57
CA PHE A 152 -6.84 -16.68 8.31
C PHE A 152 -6.66 -15.65 7.18
N SER A 153 -6.16 -14.46 7.48
CA SER A 153 -6.07 -13.34 6.53
C SER A 153 -5.29 -13.69 5.27
N TYR A 154 -4.25 -14.50 5.40
CA TYR A 154 -3.38 -14.86 4.27
C TYR A 154 -4.11 -15.75 3.25
N ASP A 155 -4.84 -16.76 3.70
CA ASP A 155 -5.61 -17.62 2.82
C ASP A 155 -6.84 -16.89 2.25
N ILE A 156 -7.50 -16.06 3.04
CA ILE A 156 -8.59 -15.20 2.55
C ILE A 156 -8.09 -14.31 1.41
N PHE A 157 -6.90 -13.74 1.54
CA PHE A 157 -6.29 -12.91 0.50
C PHE A 157 -5.97 -13.71 -0.76
N SER A 158 -5.45 -14.94 -0.61
CA SER A 158 -5.23 -15.89 -1.73
C SER A 158 -6.54 -16.23 -2.45
N GLN A 159 -7.60 -16.54 -1.69
CA GLN A 159 -8.90 -16.87 -2.26
C GLN A 159 -9.51 -15.69 -3.02
N ILE A 160 -9.33 -14.45 -2.51
CA ILE A 160 -9.74 -13.23 -3.22
C ILE A 160 -8.95 -13.09 -4.53
N GLY A 161 -7.62 -13.20 -4.50
CA GLY A 161 -6.79 -13.14 -5.70
C GLY A 161 -7.22 -14.14 -6.76
N SER A 162 -7.47 -15.38 -6.36
CA SER A 162 -7.95 -16.44 -7.25
C SER A 162 -9.36 -16.16 -7.79
N SER A 163 -10.25 -15.56 -6.98
CA SER A 163 -11.64 -15.29 -7.38
C SER A 163 -11.79 -14.16 -8.40
N VAL A 164 -10.74 -13.38 -8.62
CA VAL A 164 -10.70 -12.31 -9.63
C VAL A 164 -9.66 -12.57 -10.72
N GLY A 165 -8.97 -13.71 -10.64
CA GLY A 165 -7.93 -14.13 -11.56
C GLY A 165 -8.43 -14.66 -12.91
N PRO A 166 -7.51 -15.08 -13.79
CA PRO A 166 -7.86 -15.60 -15.11
C PRO A 166 -8.68 -16.90 -15.08
N ASP A 167 -8.43 -17.75 -14.08
CA ASP A 167 -9.06 -19.07 -13.92
C ASP A 167 -10.24 -19.06 -12.93
N ARG A 168 -10.81 -17.89 -12.64
CA ARG A 168 -11.94 -17.73 -11.72
C ARG A 168 -13.21 -18.46 -12.20
N ASP A 169 -14.11 -18.77 -11.28
CA ASP A 169 -15.40 -19.39 -11.59
C ASP A 169 -16.38 -18.39 -12.24
N PHE A 170 -16.64 -18.59 -13.53
CA PHE A 170 -17.59 -17.76 -14.28
C PHE A 170 -19.07 -18.17 -14.08
N SER A 171 -19.35 -19.23 -13.31
CA SER A 171 -20.72 -19.66 -13.00
C SER A 171 -21.33 -18.91 -11.80
N ALA A 172 -20.50 -18.32 -10.93
CA ALA A 172 -20.89 -17.45 -9.82
C ALA A 172 -21.03 -15.98 -10.27
N PRO A 173 -21.58 -15.08 -9.44
CA PRO A 173 -21.46 -13.64 -9.69
C PRO A 173 -19.99 -13.27 -9.89
N ASP A 174 -19.68 -12.71 -11.07
CA ASP A 174 -18.31 -12.39 -11.44
C ASP A 174 -17.95 -10.95 -11.06
N PRO A 175 -17.02 -10.73 -10.09
CA PRO A 175 -16.59 -9.39 -9.74
C PRO A 175 -15.93 -8.62 -10.88
N MET A 176 -15.44 -9.32 -11.90
CA MET A 176 -14.82 -8.71 -13.09
C MET A 176 -15.81 -8.52 -14.25
N ALA A 177 -17.10 -8.87 -14.08
CA ALA A 177 -18.16 -8.70 -15.08
C ALA A 177 -17.80 -9.21 -16.49
N GLY A 178 -17.10 -10.34 -16.59
CA GLY A 178 -16.68 -10.94 -17.85
C GLY A 178 -15.39 -10.39 -18.46
N LEU A 179 -14.77 -9.37 -17.88
CA LEU A 179 -13.47 -8.83 -18.34
C LEU A 179 -12.41 -9.93 -18.38
N GLN A 180 -11.61 -9.94 -19.46
CA GLN A 180 -10.57 -10.94 -19.70
C GLN A 180 -9.32 -10.64 -18.87
N VAL A 181 -9.29 -11.13 -17.64
CA VAL A 181 -8.13 -10.99 -16.74
C VAL A 181 -6.97 -11.84 -17.25
N LYS A 182 -5.77 -11.30 -17.26
CA LYS A 182 -4.54 -11.96 -17.67
C LYS A 182 -3.55 -12.10 -16.52
N ARG A 183 -3.61 -11.20 -15.53
CA ARG A 183 -2.68 -11.18 -14.39
C ARG A 183 -3.28 -10.47 -13.19
N VAL A 184 -2.77 -10.87 -12.02
CA VAL A 184 -3.20 -10.33 -10.72
C VAL A 184 -1.98 -9.84 -9.94
N ILE A 185 -2.00 -8.59 -9.50
CA ILE A 185 -0.96 -7.96 -8.69
C ILE A 185 -1.47 -7.82 -7.26
N ALA A 186 -0.69 -8.30 -6.28
CA ALA A 186 -0.92 -8.01 -4.87
C ALA A 186 -0.32 -6.64 -4.51
N GLN A 187 -1.08 -5.77 -3.88
CA GLN A 187 -0.62 -4.47 -3.40
C GLN A 187 -0.93 -4.30 -1.91
N GLY A 188 0.01 -3.72 -1.16
CA GLY A 188 -0.21 -3.34 0.23
C GLY A 188 0.67 -2.19 0.63
N ALA A 189 0.16 -1.37 1.55
CA ALA A 189 0.88 -0.19 2.05
C ALA A 189 1.03 -0.24 3.57
N SER A 190 2.22 0.13 4.08
CA SER A 190 2.47 0.21 5.53
C SER A 190 2.33 -1.15 6.23
N GLN A 191 1.41 -1.28 7.17
CA GLN A 191 1.06 -2.54 7.84
C GLN A 191 0.74 -3.65 6.82
N SER A 192 -0.03 -3.33 5.79
CA SER A 192 -0.38 -4.29 4.74
C SER A 192 0.82 -4.69 3.88
N ALA A 193 1.80 -3.80 3.68
CA ALA A 193 3.07 -4.17 3.06
C ALA A 193 3.86 -5.17 3.92
N GLY A 194 3.82 -5.04 5.25
CA GLY A 194 4.38 -6.04 6.17
C GLY A 194 3.67 -7.40 6.06
N ARG A 195 2.34 -7.39 5.92
CA ARG A 195 1.55 -8.61 5.64
C ARG A 195 1.98 -9.25 4.31
N LEU A 196 2.11 -8.45 3.25
CA LEU A 196 2.59 -8.95 1.96
C LEU A 196 4.04 -9.42 2.00
N GLY A 197 4.90 -8.84 2.82
CA GLY A 197 6.25 -9.34 3.06
C GLY A 197 6.24 -10.76 3.64
N THR A 198 5.38 -11.01 4.63
CA THR A 198 5.16 -12.37 5.16
C THR A 198 4.54 -13.29 4.11
N TYR A 199 3.51 -12.82 3.40
CA TYR A 199 2.88 -13.59 2.33
C TYR A 199 3.92 -14.04 1.30
N PHE A 200 4.74 -13.11 0.80
CA PHE A 200 5.77 -13.41 -0.18
C PHE A 200 6.81 -14.41 0.33
N ASN A 201 7.24 -14.25 1.59
CA ASN A 201 8.27 -15.09 2.18
C ASN A 201 7.77 -16.49 2.58
N ALA A 202 6.52 -16.60 3.04
CA ALA A 202 6.02 -17.84 3.65
C ALA A 202 4.92 -18.55 2.84
N ILE A 203 4.07 -17.81 2.11
CA ILE A 203 2.88 -18.35 1.45
C ILE A 203 3.08 -18.48 -0.06
N ALA A 204 3.63 -17.47 -0.74
CA ALA A 204 3.86 -17.46 -2.18
C ALA A 204 4.69 -18.65 -2.72
N PRO A 205 5.54 -19.34 -1.94
CA PRO A 205 6.20 -20.55 -2.40
C PRO A 205 5.26 -21.67 -2.87
N PHE A 206 4.08 -21.76 -2.28
CA PHE A 206 3.08 -22.78 -2.62
C PHE A 206 1.74 -22.21 -3.11
N ASP A 207 1.53 -20.89 -3.00
CA ASP A 207 0.35 -20.19 -3.53
C ASP A 207 0.73 -19.37 -4.76
N ARG A 208 -0.10 -19.43 -5.80
CA ARG A 208 0.12 -18.78 -7.10
C ARG A 208 -1.01 -17.82 -7.48
N SER A 209 -1.74 -17.33 -6.49
CA SER A 209 -2.86 -16.40 -6.72
C SER A 209 -2.43 -15.04 -7.26
N PHE A 210 -1.14 -14.70 -7.15
CA PHE A 210 -0.60 -13.41 -7.59
C PHE A 210 0.63 -13.57 -8.48
N ASP A 211 0.71 -12.77 -9.55
CA ASP A 211 1.80 -12.74 -10.52
C ASP A 211 2.94 -11.81 -10.10
N GLY A 212 2.68 -10.81 -9.26
CA GLY A 212 3.66 -9.85 -8.77
C GLY A 212 3.17 -9.10 -7.54
N PHE A 213 4.10 -8.41 -6.86
CA PHE A 213 3.84 -7.77 -5.57
C PHE A 213 4.35 -6.33 -5.56
N ILE A 214 3.50 -5.39 -5.09
CA ILE A 214 3.89 -4.00 -4.81
C ILE A 214 3.77 -3.75 -3.32
N LEU A 215 4.90 -3.44 -2.68
CA LEU A 215 5.00 -3.10 -1.27
C LEU A 215 5.29 -1.60 -1.13
N SER A 216 4.29 -0.83 -0.76
CA SER A 216 4.41 0.62 -0.58
C SER A 216 4.66 0.96 0.88
N ILE A 217 5.59 1.89 1.13
CA ILE A 217 5.97 2.33 2.51
C ILE A 217 6.19 1.13 3.45
N TYR A 218 7.04 0.21 3.00
CA TYR A 218 7.37 -1.05 3.67
C TYR A 218 8.49 -0.88 4.69
N PHE A 219 8.28 -1.28 5.93
CA PHE A 219 9.23 -1.10 7.03
C PHE A 219 10.35 -2.16 7.15
N GLY A 220 10.55 -3.01 6.15
CA GLY A 220 11.63 -3.98 6.13
C GLY A 220 11.41 -5.18 7.06
N ARG A 221 10.16 -5.50 7.37
CA ARG A 221 9.81 -6.64 8.23
C ARG A 221 8.43 -7.19 7.91
N GLY A 222 8.31 -8.50 8.02
CA GLY A 222 7.04 -9.21 7.96
C GLY A 222 6.26 -9.12 9.27
N THR A 223 5.09 -9.72 9.25
CA THR A 223 4.16 -9.84 10.38
C THR A 223 4.00 -11.31 10.76
N PRO A 224 3.60 -11.65 12.00
CA PRO A 224 3.33 -13.03 12.37
C PRO A 224 2.27 -13.69 11.47
N LEU A 225 2.39 -15.01 11.28
CA LEU A 225 1.30 -15.80 10.67
C LEU A 225 0.10 -15.93 11.61
N GLN A 226 0.38 -16.02 12.90
CA GLN A 226 -0.63 -16.28 13.93
C GLN A 226 -0.61 -15.17 14.97
N VAL A 227 -1.79 -14.67 15.30
CA VAL A 227 -2.07 -13.70 16.36
C VAL A 227 -3.11 -14.24 17.36
N GLY A 228 -3.66 -15.43 17.08
CA GLY A 228 -4.70 -16.06 17.88
C GLY A 228 -6.00 -15.28 17.88
N ASP A 229 -6.62 -15.17 19.04
CA ASP A 229 -7.90 -14.48 19.20
C ASP A 229 -7.75 -12.96 19.42
N GLU A 230 -6.54 -12.42 19.32
CA GLU A 230 -6.32 -10.99 19.51
C GLU A 230 -6.93 -10.18 18.36
N LEU A 231 -7.66 -9.14 18.73
CA LEU A 231 -8.14 -8.13 17.78
C LEU A 231 -7.07 -7.04 17.64
N VAL A 232 -6.31 -7.09 16.56
CA VAL A 232 -5.16 -6.21 16.35
C VAL A 232 -5.34 -5.32 15.10
N ASN A 233 -4.88 -4.09 15.20
CA ASN A 233 -4.74 -3.20 14.03
C ASN A 233 -3.33 -3.27 13.44
N ILE A 234 -2.33 -3.48 14.31
CA ILE A 234 -0.92 -3.55 13.98
C ILE A 234 -0.34 -4.73 14.75
N ASN A 235 0.40 -5.59 14.08
CA ASN A 235 1.10 -6.66 14.76
C ASN A 235 2.23 -6.10 15.63
N ASN A 236 2.27 -6.50 16.89
CA ASN A 236 3.29 -6.06 17.87
C ASN A 236 4.74 -6.28 17.37
N ALA A 237 4.98 -7.28 16.51
CA ALA A 237 6.28 -7.48 15.86
C ALA A 237 6.73 -6.29 14.99
N GLN A 238 5.83 -5.44 14.51
CA GLN A 238 6.16 -4.21 13.76
C GLN A 238 6.54 -3.04 14.67
N TYR A 239 6.11 -3.05 15.93
CA TYR A 239 6.18 -1.92 16.84
C TYR A 239 6.80 -2.23 18.20
N ASN A 240 7.45 -3.38 18.37
CA ASN A 240 8.25 -3.65 19.56
C ASN A 240 9.39 -2.63 19.65
N ASP A 241 9.32 -1.78 20.67
CA ASP A 241 10.06 -0.53 20.78
C ASP A 241 11.55 -0.67 21.09
N SER A 242 12.04 -1.88 21.41
CA SER A 242 13.45 -2.02 21.66
C SER A 242 14.25 -2.05 20.34
N PRO A 243 15.42 -1.39 20.27
CA PRO A 243 16.29 -1.49 19.10
C PRO A 243 16.67 -2.94 18.76
N ALA A 244 16.76 -3.82 19.77
CA ALA A 244 17.06 -5.22 19.59
C ALA A 244 15.88 -6.00 18.98
N ASP A 245 14.63 -5.63 19.29
CA ASP A 245 13.44 -6.25 18.72
C ASP A 245 13.19 -5.78 17.30
N ARG A 246 13.51 -4.51 17.00
CA ARG A 246 13.52 -3.98 15.63
C ARG A 246 14.51 -4.73 14.74
N LEU A 247 15.67 -5.07 15.24
CA LEU A 247 16.67 -5.85 14.52
C LEU A 247 16.26 -7.32 14.36
N ARG A 248 15.60 -7.91 15.36
CA ARG A 248 15.11 -9.31 15.30
C ARG A 248 13.96 -9.48 14.31
N GLY A 249 13.07 -8.50 14.20
CA GLY A 249 11.94 -8.54 13.26
C GLY A 249 12.32 -8.17 11.83
N ALA A 250 13.47 -7.56 11.59
CA ALA A 250 13.89 -7.11 10.27
C ALA A 250 14.34 -8.32 9.41
N ASN A 251 13.76 -8.44 8.23
CA ASN A 251 14.06 -9.53 7.30
C ASN A 251 14.07 -9.01 5.86
N VAL A 252 14.83 -9.69 5.02
CA VAL A 252 14.78 -9.48 3.57
C VAL A 252 13.64 -10.25 2.93
N LEU A 253 13.29 -9.92 1.72
CA LEU A 253 12.42 -10.73 0.90
C LEU A 253 13.25 -11.84 0.25
N ARG A 254 12.68 -13.04 0.16
CA ARG A 254 13.32 -14.20 -0.49
C ARG A 254 13.62 -13.93 -1.96
N ASP A 255 14.64 -14.59 -2.51
CA ASP A 255 15.15 -14.34 -3.86
C ASP A 255 14.97 -15.53 -4.83
N ASP A 256 14.31 -16.59 -4.36
CA ASP A 256 14.17 -17.86 -5.07
C ASP A 256 12.80 -18.07 -5.74
N LEU A 257 11.91 -17.05 -5.71
CA LEU A 257 10.64 -17.05 -6.43
C LEU A 257 10.76 -16.35 -7.80
N ASP A 258 9.81 -16.65 -8.68
CA ASP A 258 9.75 -16.04 -10.02
C ASP A 258 8.93 -14.76 -10.07
N GLN A 259 7.99 -14.58 -9.14
CA GLN A 259 7.18 -13.38 -9.05
C GLN A 259 8.04 -12.15 -8.71
N PRO A 260 7.96 -11.07 -9.50
CA PRO A 260 8.67 -9.84 -9.19
C PRO A 260 8.05 -9.10 -8.01
N VAL A 261 8.91 -8.41 -7.26
CA VAL A 261 8.51 -7.52 -6.18
C VAL A 261 9.01 -6.11 -6.44
N PHE A 262 8.13 -5.13 -6.28
CA PHE A 262 8.45 -3.72 -6.37
C PHE A 262 8.19 -3.03 -5.03
N ILE A 263 9.23 -2.49 -4.42
CA ILE A 263 9.17 -1.73 -3.16
C ILE A 263 9.27 -0.24 -3.48
N VAL A 264 8.33 0.55 -2.96
CA VAL A 264 8.33 2.01 -3.07
C VAL A 264 8.22 2.62 -1.67
N ASN A 265 9.33 3.18 -1.21
CA ASN A 265 9.49 3.70 0.15
C ASN A 265 9.71 5.21 0.17
N SER A 266 9.21 5.86 1.22
CA SER A 266 9.57 7.22 1.58
C SER A 266 10.93 7.27 2.29
N GLU A 267 11.39 8.46 2.61
CA GLU A 267 12.60 8.66 3.44
C GLU A 267 12.45 7.98 4.82
N LEU A 268 11.23 7.97 5.39
CA LEU A 268 10.98 7.33 6.69
C LEU A 268 11.24 5.81 6.64
N GLU A 269 10.67 5.13 5.64
CA GLU A 269 10.86 3.69 5.50
C GLU A 269 12.27 3.35 5.06
N ALA A 270 12.94 4.20 4.29
CA ALA A 270 14.35 4.01 3.95
C ALA A 270 15.23 3.95 5.21
N MET A 271 14.96 4.81 6.22
CA MET A 271 15.64 4.71 7.53
C MET A 271 15.32 3.41 8.26
N ALA A 272 14.06 3.00 8.26
CA ALA A 272 13.64 1.75 8.92
C ALA A 272 14.25 0.51 8.27
N CYS A 273 14.42 0.55 6.94
CA CYS A 273 14.94 -0.55 6.13
C CYS A 273 16.46 -0.59 6.03
N TYR A 274 17.21 0.37 6.58
CA TYR A 274 18.66 0.50 6.39
C TYR A 274 19.41 -0.84 6.51
N GLY A 275 19.09 -1.65 7.52
CA GLY A 275 19.76 -2.93 7.79
C GLY A 275 19.28 -4.12 6.93
N VAL A 276 18.26 -3.95 6.08
CA VAL A 276 17.65 -5.00 5.26
C VAL A 276 17.43 -4.60 3.81
N ARG A 277 18.04 -3.49 3.38
CA ARG A 277 18.01 -3.04 1.98
C ARG A 277 18.62 -4.11 1.08
N GLN A 278 17.92 -4.45 0.02
CA GLN A 278 18.37 -5.42 -0.97
C GLN A 278 18.76 -4.73 -2.29
N PRO A 279 19.74 -5.23 -3.02
CA PRO A 279 20.07 -4.71 -4.35
C PRO A 279 18.92 -4.95 -5.32
N ASP A 280 18.82 -4.11 -6.34
CA ASP A 280 17.94 -4.33 -7.48
C ASP A 280 18.41 -5.57 -8.27
N THR A 281 17.44 -6.40 -8.68
CA THR A 281 17.68 -7.63 -9.43
C THR A 281 16.71 -7.72 -10.61
N SER A 282 16.73 -8.81 -11.36
CA SER A 282 15.73 -9.10 -12.39
C SER A 282 14.33 -9.38 -11.81
N LYS A 283 14.20 -9.54 -10.46
CA LYS A 283 12.94 -9.87 -9.77
C LYS A 283 12.63 -8.95 -8.60
N LEU A 284 13.53 -8.06 -8.21
CA LEU A 284 13.33 -7.08 -7.15
C LEU A 284 13.68 -5.69 -7.67
N ARG A 285 12.77 -4.75 -7.46
CA ARG A 285 12.99 -3.32 -7.65
C ARG A 285 12.69 -2.60 -6.34
N TRP A 286 13.56 -1.65 -6.00
CA TRP A 286 13.46 -0.92 -4.74
C TRP A 286 13.68 0.57 -4.97
N TRP A 287 12.65 1.36 -4.81
CA TRP A 287 12.70 2.83 -4.88
C TRP A 287 12.63 3.45 -3.50
N GLU A 288 13.38 4.53 -3.30
CA GLU A 288 13.39 5.35 -2.09
C GLU A 288 13.30 6.81 -2.49
N SER A 289 12.35 7.53 -1.92
CA SER A 289 12.12 8.94 -2.25
C SER A 289 12.61 9.85 -1.12
N ALA A 290 13.62 10.67 -1.42
CA ALA A 290 14.14 11.68 -0.52
C ALA A 290 13.08 12.75 -0.21
N GLY A 291 13.13 13.32 0.98
CA GLY A 291 12.25 14.40 1.39
C GLY A 291 10.77 14.01 1.57
N THR A 292 10.37 12.78 1.29
CA THR A 292 8.99 12.30 1.47
C THR A 292 8.80 11.62 2.82
N CYS A 293 7.55 11.41 3.22
CA CYS A 293 7.19 10.76 4.47
C CYS A 293 6.03 9.77 4.28
N HIS A 294 5.77 8.95 5.29
CA HIS A 294 4.70 7.95 5.29
C HIS A 294 3.33 8.53 5.01
N VAL A 295 3.02 9.69 5.62
CA VAL A 295 1.76 10.41 5.45
C VAL A 295 2.06 11.84 5.06
N SER A 296 1.75 12.21 3.82
CA SER A 296 1.87 13.60 3.37
C SER A 296 0.62 14.42 3.72
N GLN A 297 0.75 15.75 3.64
CA GLN A 297 -0.34 16.69 3.82
C GLN A 297 -1.52 16.39 2.86
N GLN A 298 -1.21 16.05 1.60
CA GLN A 298 -2.23 15.72 0.58
C GLN A 298 -2.97 14.42 0.89
N SER A 299 -2.24 13.36 1.25
CA SER A 299 -2.88 12.07 1.58
C SER A 299 -3.77 12.18 2.81
N ARG A 300 -3.37 13.03 3.77
CA ARG A 300 -4.17 13.32 4.95
C ARG A 300 -5.43 14.10 4.63
N ALA A 301 -5.34 15.12 3.77
CA ALA A 301 -6.49 15.90 3.32
C ALA A 301 -7.50 15.01 2.59
N ALA A 302 -7.03 14.12 1.70
CA ALA A 302 -7.89 13.18 0.99
C ALA A 302 -8.61 12.21 1.95
N ARG A 303 -7.89 11.65 2.93
CA ARG A 303 -8.47 10.78 3.97
C ARG A 303 -9.50 11.51 4.82
N LYS A 304 -9.27 12.78 5.14
CA LYS A 304 -10.23 13.58 5.90
C LYS A 304 -11.55 13.77 5.14
N LEU A 305 -11.50 14.06 3.86
CA LEU A 305 -12.70 14.19 3.04
C LEU A 305 -13.54 12.90 3.05
N MET A 306 -12.89 11.75 2.89
CA MET A 306 -13.56 10.45 2.96
C MET A 306 -14.12 10.18 4.37
N ALA A 307 -13.34 10.45 5.41
CA ALA A 307 -13.78 10.26 6.79
C ALA A 307 -14.97 11.17 7.15
N ASP A 308 -14.98 12.42 6.70
CA ASP A 308 -16.09 13.35 6.91
C ASP A 308 -17.37 12.85 6.20
N ARG A 309 -17.27 12.33 4.97
CA ARG A 309 -18.40 11.71 4.26
C ARG A 309 -18.94 10.50 5.03
N ASP A 310 -18.05 9.63 5.48
CA ASP A 310 -18.40 8.37 6.15
C ASP A 310 -18.63 8.57 7.66
N LYS A 311 -18.57 9.82 8.14
CA LYS A 311 -18.80 10.22 9.54
C LYS A 311 -17.87 9.51 10.54
N LEU A 312 -16.63 9.27 10.12
CA LEU A 312 -15.61 8.63 10.95
C LEU A 312 -14.96 9.66 11.90
N ILE A 313 -14.64 9.19 13.09
CA ILE A 313 -13.82 9.95 14.04
C ILE A 313 -12.36 9.82 13.63
N THR A 314 -11.72 10.92 13.32
CA THR A 314 -10.30 10.97 12.97
C THR A 314 -9.53 11.79 13.99
N VAL A 315 -8.24 11.49 14.13
CA VAL A 315 -7.31 12.33 14.90
C VAL A 315 -6.92 13.52 14.04
N ASP A 316 -7.07 14.73 14.57
CA ASP A 316 -6.70 15.95 13.87
C ASP A 316 -5.21 16.02 13.55
N ALA A 317 -4.93 16.65 12.39
CA ALA A 317 -3.57 16.83 11.93
C ALA A 317 -2.79 17.80 12.80
N ASN A 318 -1.54 17.45 13.09
CA ASN A 318 -0.56 18.46 13.51
C ASN A 318 -0.21 19.35 12.31
N ASP A 319 -0.12 20.67 12.53
CA ASP A 319 0.42 21.59 11.55
C ASP A 319 1.89 21.26 11.26
N GLY A 320 2.34 21.55 10.05
CA GLY A 320 3.74 21.41 9.66
C GLY A 320 4.20 20.02 9.28
N ILE A 321 3.26 19.08 8.96
CA ILE A 321 3.62 17.78 8.38
C ILE A 321 4.14 17.94 6.96
N ASN A 322 4.88 16.94 6.51
CA ASN A 322 5.52 16.88 5.19
C ASN A 322 4.54 17.17 4.05
N ALA A 323 4.92 18.08 3.14
CA ALA A 323 4.07 18.55 2.06
C ALA A 323 4.29 17.81 0.72
N ILE A 324 5.30 16.92 0.62
CA ILE A 324 5.61 16.24 -0.64
C ILE A 324 4.75 14.99 -0.78
N PRO A 325 3.93 14.87 -1.84
CA PRO A 325 3.13 13.69 -2.07
C PRO A 325 3.99 12.52 -2.56
N ILE A 326 3.80 11.33 -2.00
CA ILE A 326 4.40 10.08 -2.51
C ILE A 326 3.48 9.37 -3.52
N GLY A 327 2.21 9.75 -3.61
CA GLY A 327 1.22 9.16 -4.49
C GLY A 327 1.66 9.00 -5.95
N PRO A 328 2.26 10.01 -6.59
CA PRO A 328 2.78 9.89 -7.96
C PRO A 328 3.73 8.71 -8.18
N LEU A 329 4.51 8.34 -7.17
CA LEU A 329 5.39 7.17 -7.25
C LEU A 329 4.61 5.83 -7.19
N TYR A 330 3.45 5.81 -6.54
CA TYR A 330 2.57 4.63 -6.56
C TYR A 330 1.92 4.45 -7.93
N ASP A 331 1.51 5.54 -8.58
CA ASP A 331 1.02 5.53 -9.95
C ASP A 331 2.06 4.95 -10.90
N SER A 332 3.29 5.45 -10.82
CA SER A 332 4.41 4.91 -11.58
C SER A 332 4.69 3.43 -11.26
N ALA A 333 4.52 3.01 -10.00
CA ALA A 333 4.71 1.62 -9.62
C ALA A 333 3.66 0.70 -10.24
N PHE A 334 2.40 1.09 -10.33
CA PHE A 334 1.35 0.33 -11.02
C PHE A 334 1.67 0.19 -12.51
N TYR A 335 2.00 1.30 -13.16
CA TYR A 335 2.41 1.30 -14.57
C TYR A 335 3.61 0.38 -14.85
N HIS A 336 4.66 0.51 -14.08
CA HIS A 336 5.87 -0.29 -14.29
C HIS A 336 5.69 -1.75 -13.94
N MET A 337 4.95 -2.09 -12.88
CA MET A 337 4.67 -3.50 -12.55
C MET A 337 3.83 -4.17 -13.63
N HIS A 338 2.84 -3.47 -14.17
CA HIS A 338 2.09 -3.96 -15.32
C HIS A 338 3.00 -4.27 -16.50
N ARG A 339 3.91 -3.37 -16.88
CA ARG A 339 4.86 -3.58 -17.97
C ARG A 339 5.86 -4.71 -17.69
N TRP A 340 6.29 -4.81 -16.43
CA TRP A 340 7.18 -5.89 -16.02
C TRP A 340 6.56 -7.26 -16.26
N LEU A 341 5.29 -7.41 -15.87
CA LEU A 341 4.54 -8.66 -16.04
C LEU A 341 4.05 -8.90 -17.47
N SER A 342 3.73 -7.85 -18.23
CA SER A 342 3.15 -7.98 -19.57
C SER A 342 4.16 -8.01 -20.69
N GLU A 343 5.28 -7.27 -20.54
CA GLU A 343 6.27 -7.02 -21.58
C GLU A 343 7.67 -7.50 -21.18
N GLY A 344 7.86 -7.91 -19.92
CA GLY A 344 9.17 -8.25 -19.37
C GLY A 344 10.08 -7.02 -19.13
N VAL A 345 9.50 -5.81 -19.14
CA VAL A 345 10.25 -4.54 -18.98
C VAL A 345 10.22 -4.16 -17.50
N ALA A 346 11.30 -4.44 -16.79
CA ALA A 346 11.45 -4.10 -15.39
C ALA A 346 11.44 -2.57 -15.16
N PRO A 347 10.95 -2.09 -14.00
CA PRO A 347 11.02 -0.68 -13.63
C PRO A 347 12.46 -0.16 -13.67
N PRO A 348 12.69 1.13 -14.02
CA PRO A 348 14.04 1.70 -14.03
C PRO A 348 14.70 1.58 -12.64
N ILE A 349 16.02 1.36 -12.64
CA ILE A 349 16.81 1.43 -11.40
C ILE A 349 16.96 2.90 -11.02
N GLN A 350 16.65 3.22 -9.78
CA GLN A 350 16.77 4.57 -9.24
C GLN A 350 17.87 4.65 -8.17
N PRO A 351 18.48 5.83 -7.97
CA PRO A 351 19.39 6.05 -6.86
C PRO A 351 18.75 5.69 -5.53
N ARG A 352 19.56 5.28 -4.56
CA ARG A 352 19.13 5.05 -3.18
C ARG A 352 19.48 6.24 -2.33
N ILE A 353 18.71 6.47 -1.26
CA ILE A 353 19.06 7.48 -0.24
C ILE A 353 20.43 7.13 0.35
N ASP A 354 21.30 8.15 0.48
CA ASP A 354 22.63 8.00 1.01
C ASP A 354 22.60 7.92 2.54
N PHE A 355 23.34 6.94 3.09
CA PHE A 355 23.47 6.74 4.52
C PHE A 355 24.94 6.76 4.94
N GLU A 356 25.20 7.35 6.10
CA GLU A 356 26.46 7.16 6.81
C GLU A 356 26.56 5.74 7.38
N ALA A 357 27.75 5.33 7.75
CA ALA A 357 27.97 4.03 8.39
C ALA A 357 27.19 3.85 9.71
N SER A 358 26.83 4.95 10.36
CA SER A 358 25.97 5.00 11.54
C SER A 358 24.51 4.61 11.29
N GLY A 359 24.06 4.57 10.00
CA GLY A 359 22.66 4.44 9.62
C GLY A 359 21.90 5.77 9.60
N SER A 360 22.56 6.88 9.76
CA SER A 360 21.97 8.22 9.59
C SER A 360 21.93 8.62 8.13
N ILE A 361 20.86 9.30 7.69
CA ILE A 361 20.76 9.84 6.33
C ILE A 361 21.79 10.95 6.13
N VAL A 362 22.53 10.89 5.02
CA VAL A 362 23.40 12.00 4.58
C VAL A 362 22.52 13.14 4.07
N ARG A 363 22.75 14.35 4.56
CA ARG A 363 21.98 15.54 4.19
C ARG A 363 22.85 16.60 3.55
N ASP A 364 22.25 17.44 2.72
CA ASP A 364 22.89 18.63 2.18
C ASP A 364 22.90 19.78 3.19
N ASP A 365 23.41 20.95 2.78
CA ASP A 365 23.54 22.13 3.65
C ASP A 365 22.18 22.70 4.10
N ASP A 366 21.11 22.41 3.36
CA ASP A 366 19.73 22.74 3.72
C ASP A 366 19.07 21.69 4.63
N GLY A 367 19.73 20.56 4.89
CA GLY A 367 19.17 19.47 5.67
C GLY A 367 18.27 18.51 4.85
N ILE A 368 18.27 18.62 3.53
CA ILE A 368 17.51 17.72 2.63
C ILE A 368 18.34 16.44 2.40
N ALA A 369 17.69 15.29 2.38
CA ALA A 369 18.36 14.02 2.15
C ALA A 369 19.05 13.96 0.78
N LYS A 370 20.27 13.41 0.75
CA LYS A 370 21.02 13.13 -0.49
C LYS A 370 20.71 11.74 -1.03
N GLY A 371 20.89 11.58 -2.34
CA GLY A 371 20.52 10.34 -3.03
C GLY A 371 19.00 10.14 -3.10
N GLY A 372 18.57 8.94 -3.47
CA GLY A 372 17.16 8.59 -3.65
C GLY A 372 16.52 9.29 -4.85
N ILE A 373 15.25 8.99 -5.05
CA ILE A 373 14.40 9.73 -5.98
C ILE A 373 14.14 11.11 -5.39
N ARG A 374 14.49 12.15 -6.12
CA ARG A 374 14.28 13.54 -5.72
C ARG A 374 13.21 14.15 -6.63
N LEU A 375 11.97 14.16 -6.13
CA LEU A 375 10.85 14.78 -6.84
C LEU A 375 11.09 16.28 -7.08
N PRO A 376 10.39 16.92 -8.03
CA PRO A 376 10.57 18.35 -8.32
C PRO A 376 10.50 19.25 -7.08
N GLN A 377 9.65 18.91 -6.10
CA GLN A 377 9.53 19.64 -4.84
C GLN A 377 10.75 19.49 -3.93
N VAL A 378 11.60 18.50 -4.16
CA VAL A 378 12.85 18.26 -3.43
C VAL A 378 14.04 18.94 -4.12
N GLU A 379 14.09 18.85 -5.45
CA GLU A 379 15.19 19.45 -6.24
C GLU A 379 15.06 20.97 -6.39
N VAL A 380 13.82 21.47 -6.43
CA VAL A 380 13.50 22.89 -6.55
C VAL A 380 12.62 23.29 -5.36
N PRO A 381 13.21 23.34 -4.14
CA PRO A 381 12.43 23.42 -2.92
C PRO A 381 11.93 24.83 -2.62
N LEU A 382 10.72 24.90 -2.08
CA LEU A 382 10.16 26.08 -1.38
C LEU A 382 10.07 25.85 0.13
N ALA A 383 10.46 24.66 0.58
CA ALA A 383 10.49 24.25 1.99
C ALA A 383 11.51 23.14 2.18
N ILE A 384 12.02 22.99 3.38
CA ILE A 384 12.72 21.77 3.80
C ILE A 384 11.66 20.76 4.22
N ASN A 385 11.56 19.66 3.49
CA ASN A 385 10.71 18.54 3.84
C ASN A 385 11.57 17.35 4.28
N SER A 386 11.17 16.68 5.34
CA SER A 386 11.93 15.59 5.93
C SER A 386 11.01 14.54 6.55
N ALA A 387 11.50 13.32 6.66
CA ALA A 387 10.86 12.27 7.47
C ALA A 387 11.02 12.50 8.98
N ILE A 388 11.88 13.43 9.41
CA ILE A 388 12.08 13.71 10.83
C ILE A 388 10.88 14.49 11.36
N PRO A 389 10.16 13.97 12.39
CA PRO A 389 8.98 14.63 12.94
C PRO A 389 9.32 15.84 13.80
N LEU A 390 8.41 16.81 13.84
CA LEU A 390 8.53 17.97 14.72
C LEU A 390 8.31 17.65 16.20
N LYS A 391 7.59 16.56 16.48
CA LYS A 391 7.20 16.13 17.82
C LYS A 391 7.37 14.61 17.96
N PRO A 392 7.66 14.09 19.15
CA PRO A 392 7.91 12.68 19.38
C PRO A 392 6.61 11.88 19.62
N ASP A 393 5.54 12.12 18.87
CA ASP A 393 4.33 11.30 18.92
C ASP A 393 4.21 10.45 17.63
N ILE A 394 3.45 9.36 17.67
CA ILE A 394 3.39 8.38 16.57
C ILE A 394 2.78 8.97 15.30
N PHE A 395 1.81 9.87 15.41
CA PHE A 395 1.20 10.49 14.24
C PHE A 395 2.12 11.53 13.62
N ALA A 396 2.85 12.30 14.43
CA ALA A 396 3.92 13.16 13.97
C ALA A 396 5.07 12.36 13.35
N TYR A 397 5.42 11.19 13.93
CA TYR A 397 6.42 10.29 13.39
C TYR A 397 6.11 9.87 11.95
N LEU A 398 4.86 9.51 11.65
CA LEU A 398 4.43 9.15 10.31
C LEU A 398 4.32 10.35 9.36
N GLY A 399 4.10 11.55 9.89
CA GLY A 399 3.89 12.77 9.12
C GLY A 399 5.17 13.55 8.78
N GLY A 400 6.29 13.25 9.43
CA GLY A 400 7.53 14.00 9.25
C GLY A 400 7.39 15.50 9.50
N SER A 401 8.07 16.32 8.73
CA SER A 401 8.01 17.78 8.87
C SER A 401 8.15 18.52 7.55
N SER A 402 7.62 19.75 7.54
CA SER A 402 7.79 20.75 6.48
C SER A 402 8.11 22.10 7.10
N HIS A 403 9.21 22.73 6.65
CA HIS A 403 9.68 24.05 7.07
C HIS A 403 9.76 24.96 5.84
N PRO A 404 8.72 25.78 5.56
CA PRO A 404 8.74 26.71 4.45
C PRO A 404 9.91 27.70 4.57
N PHE A 405 10.56 27.99 3.45
CA PHE A 405 11.55 29.06 3.38
C PHE A 405 10.89 30.43 3.57
N SER A 406 11.62 31.36 4.19
CA SER A 406 11.26 32.76 4.21
C SER A 406 11.26 33.34 2.79
N LYS A 407 10.60 34.49 2.61
CA LYS A 407 10.61 35.19 1.33
C LYS A 407 12.02 35.53 0.86
N GLU A 408 12.89 35.92 1.78
CA GLU A 408 14.28 36.24 1.53
C GLU A 408 15.07 35.03 1.03
N GLU A 409 14.89 33.88 1.65
CA GLU A 409 15.52 32.62 1.22
C GLU A 409 15.03 32.17 -0.16
N VAL A 410 13.72 32.29 -0.45
CA VAL A 410 13.16 31.98 -1.76
C VAL A 410 13.74 32.90 -2.84
N LEU A 411 13.84 34.22 -2.57
CA LEU A 411 14.41 35.18 -3.52
C LEU A 411 15.93 35.04 -3.69
N ALA A 412 16.63 34.51 -2.70
CA ALA A 412 18.04 34.17 -2.84
C ALA A 412 18.29 32.96 -3.72
N ARG A 413 17.34 32.00 -3.77
CA ARG A 413 17.39 30.78 -4.61
C ARG A 413 16.89 31.03 -6.02
N TYR A 414 15.83 31.81 -6.15
CA TYR A 414 15.11 32.03 -7.41
C TYR A 414 14.91 33.53 -7.63
N ALA A 415 15.48 34.06 -8.71
CA ALA A 415 15.41 35.49 -9.04
C ALA A 415 13.97 36.01 -9.10
N ASP A 416 13.06 35.19 -9.60
CA ASP A 416 11.63 35.46 -9.72
C ASP A 416 10.81 34.16 -9.86
N ARG A 417 9.49 34.29 -9.89
CA ARG A 417 8.55 33.17 -10.11
C ARG A 417 8.81 32.42 -11.42
N SER A 418 9.19 33.15 -12.49
CA SER A 418 9.43 32.51 -13.80
C SER A 418 10.66 31.61 -13.75
N SER A 419 11.72 32.04 -13.06
CA SER A 419 12.93 31.24 -12.85
C SER A 419 12.65 29.98 -12.05
N PHE A 420 11.86 30.10 -10.97
CA PHE A 420 11.39 28.94 -10.20
C PHE A 420 10.59 27.96 -11.07
N LEU A 421 9.58 28.43 -11.80
CA LEU A 421 8.73 27.58 -12.64
C LEU A 421 9.54 26.85 -13.72
N LYS A 422 10.47 27.55 -14.38
CA LYS A 422 11.37 26.92 -15.39
C LYS A 422 12.23 25.81 -14.79
N ALA A 423 12.80 26.04 -13.60
CA ALA A 423 13.59 25.04 -12.89
C ALA A 423 12.72 23.83 -12.53
N PHE A 424 11.54 24.08 -11.96
CA PHE A 424 10.61 23.04 -11.56
C PHE A 424 10.13 22.19 -12.76
N GLU A 425 9.70 22.82 -13.85
CA GLU A 425 9.31 22.16 -15.09
C GLU A 425 10.45 21.32 -15.70
N SER A 426 11.68 21.82 -15.63
CA SER A 426 12.84 21.07 -16.13
C SER A 426 13.06 19.77 -15.36
N VAL A 427 12.97 19.83 -14.03
CA VAL A 427 13.11 18.64 -13.18
C VAL A 427 11.92 17.69 -13.35
N ALA A 428 10.69 18.23 -13.47
CA ALA A 428 9.51 17.41 -13.72
C ALA A 428 9.62 16.63 -15.04
N LYS A 429 10.07 17.27 -16.11
CA LYS A 429 10.32 16.61 -17.41
C LYS A 429 11.35 15.50 -17.30
N LEU A 430 12.46 15.77 -16.60
CA LEU A 430 13.48 14.75 -16.38
C LEU A 430 12.92 13.54 -15.58
N ALA A 431 12.14 13.80 -14.54
CA ALA A 431 11.51 12.73 -13.74
C ALA A 431 10.53 11.87 -14.59
N VAL A 432 9.84 12.47 -15.57
CA VAL A 432 9.02 11.73 -16.54
C VAL A 432 9.91 10.92 -17.51
N GLU A 433 10.97 11.50 -18.05
CA GLU A 433 11.92 10.81 -18.95
C GLU A 433 12.62 9.63 -18.27
N GLU A 434 12.93 9.75 -16.98
CA GLU A 434 13.49 8.68 -16.15
C GLU A 434 12.46 7.64 -15.69
N GLY A 435 11.19 7.84 -15.99
CA GLY A 435 10.09 6.96 -15.62
C GLY A 435 9.72 7.00 -14.14
N VAL A 436 10.10 8.06 -13.44
CA VAL A 436 9.76 8.28 -12.02
C VAL A 436 8.36 8.85 -11.86
N LEU A 437 7.98 9.77 -12.76
CA LEU A 437 6.65 10.37 -12.80
C LEU A 437 5.91 9.98 -14.08
N MET A 438 4.61 9.91 -14.00
CA MET A 438 3.75 9.77 -15.18
C MET A 438 3.61 11.12 -15.91
N PRO A 439 3.43 11.14 -17.26
CA PRO A 439 3.34 12.39 -18.02
C PRO A 439 2.23 13.37 -17.55
N ARG A 440 1.24 12.87 -16.83
CA ARG A 440 0.14 13.69 -16.29
C ARG A 440 0.48 14.38 -14.96
N GLU A 441 1.50 13.93 -14.23
CA GLU A 441 1.92 14.51 -12.95
C GLU A 441 2.66 15.84 -13.15
#